data_9124da284798bc59f81066aff119f68f
#
_entry.id   9124da284798bc59f81066aff119f68f
#
_cell.length_a   1.000
_cell.length_b   1.000
_cell.length_c   1.000
_cell.angle_alpha   90.00
_cell.angle_beta   90.00
_cell.angle_gamma   90.00
#
_symmetry.space_group_name_H-M   'P 1'
#
loop_
_entity.id
_entity.type
_entity.pdbx_description
1 polymer ?
#
loop_
_entity_poly.entity_id
_entity_poly.type
_entity_poly.pdbx_seq_one_letter_code
_entity_poly.pdbx_strand_id
1 'polypeptide(L)'
;MKDTTPTAGTVSRRPEPAARGGRPRRRKLTFDRVTFFLAFLGVPLAIFVIFVLIPFGQAIFWGMTDWRGFSPDYNFVGFDNFTKMFQDDVFLKALRNVALLAVFVPLVTLTLALAVAVAITLGGPSKGPVRGIRGASFYRIVSFFPYVVPAIIVGLIWAQMYDPNAGLLNGVLTGLGLDRFDTFAWLGEKATAMPAVMFVIIWGLVGFYAVLFIAAIKGVPAELYEAARIDGAGRLRTTVSITLPAIRDSVQTAYIYLGIAALDAFVYVQAMVPNGGPDNSTLTISQRLFNVAFAKQQFGYATAMGVVLAVVTLVFAALVFLVNRLTGGGEGESRRRAPGSGARRAAAEGGAG
;
A
#
# COMPACT_ATOMS: atom_id res chain seq x y z
N MET A 1 33.23 30.85 -81.48
CA MET A 1 34.34 29.90 -81.57
C MET A 1 34.20 28.84 -80.52
N LYS A 2 33.87 27.60 -80.93
CA LYS A 2 33.85 26.29 -80.26
C LYS A 2 33.07 26.08 -78.96
N ASP A 3 31.89 25.52 -79.18
CA ASP A 3 31.18 24.63 -78.31
C ASP A 3 32.03 23.47 -77.80
N THR A 4 31.90 23.09 -76.57
CA THR A 4 32.10 21.73 -76.07
C THR A 4 31.20 21.48 -74.89
N THR A 5 30.07 20.83 -75.15
CA THR A 5 29.21 20.12 -74.17
C THR A 5 29.90 18.83 -73.69
N PRO A 6 29.91 18.50 -72.40
CA PRO A 6 30.23 17.18 -71.98
C PRO A 6 28.95 16.33 -71.81
N THR A 7 28.97 15.17 -72.42
CA THR A 7 28.03 14.09 -72.44
C THR A 7 27.80 13.50 -71.00
N ALA A 8 26.51 13.34 -70.63
CA ALA A 8 26.06 12.68 -69.43
C ALA A 8 26.33 11.19 -69.54
N GLY A 9 27.24 10.68 -68.69
CA GLY A 9 27.46 9.26 -68.49
C GLY A 9 26.36 8.65 -67.63
N THR A 10 25.59 7.70 -68.19
CA THR A 10 24.63 6.85 -67.53
C THR A 10 25.34 5.93 -66.58
N VAL A 11 25.22 6.21 -65.26
CA VAL A 11 25.69 5.30 -64.16
C VAL A 11 24.66 4.22 -64.01
N SER A 12 24.97 3.02 -64.47
CA SER A 12 24.25 1.79 -64.28
C SER A 12 24.27 1.46 -62.76
N ARG A 13 23.14 1.66 -62.04
CA ARG A 13 22.97 1.17 -60.67
C ARG A 13 22.86 -0.35 -60.71
N ARG A 14 23.87 -1.05 -60.20
CA ARG A 14 23.78 -2.48 -59.85
C ARG A 14 22.69 -2.65 -58.81
N PRO A 15 21.81 -3.68 -58.95
CA PRO A 15 20.83 -3.99 -57.91
C PRO A 15 21.57 -4.48 -56.65
N GLU A 16 21.27 -3.82 -55.51
CA GLU A 16 21.73 -4.23 -54.18
C GLU A 16 21.19 -5.64 -53.87
N PRO A 17 22.03 -6.57 -53.38
CA PRO A 17 21.55 -7.91 -53.02
C PRO A 17 20.56 -7.81 -51.85
N ALA A 18 19.34 -8.32 -52.07
CA ALA A 18 18.29 -8.42 -51.06
C ALA A 18 18.85 -8.98 -49.77
N ALA A 19 18.69 -8.21 -48.70
CA ALA A 19 19.07 -8.65 -47.33
C ALA A 19 18.35 -9.96 -47.00
N ARG A 20 19.09 -11.05 -47.03
CA ARG A 20 18.61 -12.37 -46.58
C ARG A 20 18.14 -12.23 -45.12
N GLY A 21 16.85 -12.41 -44.90
CA GLY A 21 16.21 -12.44 -43.58
C GLY A 21 16.91 -13.48 -42.69
N GLY A 22 17.85 -12.99 -41.89
CA GLY A 22 18.52 -13.81 -40.90
C GLY A 22 17.51 -14.30 -39.89
N ARG A 23 17.29 -15.64 -39.87
CA ARG A 23 16.53 -16.30 -38.77
C ARG A 23 17.05 -15.78 -37.44
N PRO A 24 16.19 -15.46 -36.45
CA PRO A 24 16.62 -14.98 -35.15
C PRO A 24 17.56 -16.02 -34.54
N ARG A 25 18.85 -15.68 -34.46
CA ARG A 25 19.84 -16.52 -33.78
C ARG A 25 19.36 -16.68 -32.35
N ARG A 26 18.98 -17.89 -31.95
CA ARG A 26 18.80 -18.25 -30.52
C ARG A 26 20.08 -17.82 -29.80
N ARG A 27 19.95 -16.75 -29.03
CA ARG A 27 21.06 -16.20 -28.24
C ARG A 27 21.49 -17.26 -27.25
N LYS A 28 22.66 -17.89 -27.48
CA LYS A 28 23.27 -18.84 -26.56
C LYS A 28 23.45 -18.12 -25.20
N LEU A 29 23.09 -18.79 -24.13
CA LEU A 29 23.36 -18.32 -22.77
C LEU A 29 24.89 -18.21 -22.63
N THR A 30 25.41 -17.02 -22.54
CA THR A 30 26.82 -16.76 -22.29
C THR A 30 27.07 -16.94 -20.78
N PHE A 31 28.25 -17.39 -20.36
CA PHE A 31 28.63 -17.54 -18.96
C PHE A 31 28.31 -16.32 -18.13
N ASP A 32 28.63 -15.11 -18.61
CA ASP A 32 28.31 -13.83 -17.94
C ASP A 32 26.82 -13.65 -17.68
N ARG A 33 25.94 -14.09 -18.60
CA ARG A 33 24.50 -14.03 -18.37
C ARG A 33 24.03 -15.02 -17.32
N VAL A 34 24.55 -16.24 -17.35
CA VAL A 34 24.22 -17.25 -16.34
C VAL A 34 24.65 -16.77 -14.97
N THR A 35 25.88 -16.26 -14.84
CA THR A 35 26.40 -15.71 -13.58
C THR A 35 25.58 -14.50 -13.12
N PHE A 36 25.20 -13.61 -14.04
CA PHE A 36 24.31 -12.48 -13.73
C PHE A 36 22.97 -12.96 -13.18
N PHE A 37 22.29 -13.89 -13.84
CA PHE A 37 21.01 -14.41 -13.38
C PHE A 37 21.13 -15.18 -12.05
N LEU A 38 22.20 -15.96 -11.86
CA LEU A 38 22.43 -16.65 -10.60
C LEU A 38 22.69 -15.68 -9.45
N ALA A 39 23.48 -14.63 -9.67
CA ALA A 39 23.78 -13.65 -8.62
C ALA A 39 22.59 -12.74 -8.32
N PHE A 40 21.93 -12.18 -9.34
CA PHE A 40 20.91 -11.16 -9.15
C PHE A 40 19.48 -11.70 -9.01
N LEU A 41 19.22 -12.92 -9.45
CA LEU A 41 17.91 -13.56 -9.30
C LEU A 41 17.98 -14.79 -8.40
N GLY A 42 19.02 -15.63 -8.54
CA GLY A 42 19.17 -16.86 -7.80
C GLY A 42 19.35 -16.63 -6.30
N VAL A 43 20.22 -15.70 -5.90
CA VAL A 43 20.47 -15.42 -4.48
C VAL A 43 19.21 -14.82 -3.79
N PRO A 44 18.54 -13.77 -4.31
CA PRO A 44 17.30 -13.28 -3.73
C PRO A 44 16.19 -14.35 -3.70
N LEU A 45 16.07 -15.15 -4.76
CA LEU A 45 15.09 -16.23 -4.81
C LEU A 45 15.38 -17.30 -3.76
N ALA A 46 16.64 -17.70 -3.59
CA ALA A 46 17.04 -18.67 -2.57
C ALA A 46 16.73 -18.15 -1.15
N ILE A 47 17.03 -16.87 -0.87
CA ILE A 47 16.68 -16.23 0.39
C ILE A 47 15.16 -16.25 0.59
N PHE A 48 14.39 -15.89 -0.43
CA PHE A 48 12.92 -15.91 -0.36
C PHE A 48 12.36 -17.32 -0.10
N VAL A 49 12.89 -18.33 -0.79
CA VAL A 49 12.48 -19.74 -0.58
C VAL A 49 12.82 -20.20 0.84
N ILE A 50 14.05 -19.97 1.29
CA ILE A 50 14.53 -20.46 2.60
C ILE A 50 13.84 -19.75 3.77
N PHE A 51 13.68 -18.43 3.70
CA PHE A 51 13.19 -17.64 4.84
C PHE A 51 11.71 -17.30 4.77
N VAL A 52 11.03 -17.51 3.64
CA VAL A 52 9.60 -17.24 3.50
C VAL A 52 8.82 -18.49 3.15
N LEU A 53 9.13 -19.15 2.02
CA LEU A 53 8.31 -20.28 1.55
C LEU A 53 8.44 -21.52 2.44
N ILE A 54 9.66 -21.89 2.86
CA ILE A 54 9.87 -23.04 3.74
C ILE A 54 9.19 -22.83 5.10
N PRO A 55 9.41 -21.71 5.84
CA PRO A 55 8.70 -21.45 7.10
C PRO A 55 7.18 -21.40 6.94
N PHE A 56 6.68 -20.85 5.82
CA PHE A 56 5.25 -20.85 5.54
C PHE A 56 4.70 -22.26 5.30
N GLY A 57 5.42 -23.10 4.57
CA GLY A 57 5.08 -24.52 4.43
C GLY A 57 5.08 -25.26 5.77
N GLN A 58 6.07 -24.99 6.62
CA GLN A 58 6.11 -25.52 7.98
C GLN A 58 4.92 -25.02 8.83
N ALA A 59 4.53 -23.75 8.69
CA ALA A 59 3.36 -23.22 9.40
C ALA A 59 2.06 -23.93 8.98
N ILE A 60 1.89 -24.25 7.69
CA ILE A 60 0.75 -25.05 7.23
C ILE A 60 0.76 -26.43 7.88
N PHE A 61 1.93 -27.10 7.92
CA PHE A 61 2.08 -28.41 8.54
C PHE A 61 1.76 -28.37 10.05
N TRP A 62 2.37 -27.43 10.80
CA TRP A 62 2.11 -27.29 12.24
C TRP A 62 0.66 -26.87 12.54
N GLY A 63 0.04 -26.09 11.65
CA GLY A 63 -1.39 -25.77 11.74
C GLY A 63 -2.32 -26.97 11.61
N MET A 64 -1.83 -28.10 11.06
CA MET A 64 -2.55 -29.38 10.97
C MET A 64 -2.25 -30.35 12.14
N THR A 65 -1.65 -29.85 13.22
CA THR A 65 -1.27 -30.65 14.39
C THR A 65 -1.86 -30.07 15.67
N ASP A 66 -1.91 -30.88 16.73
CA ASP A 66 -2.27 -30.46 18.09
C ASP A 66 -1.06 -29.98 18.91
N TRP A 67 0.02 -29.59 18.22
CA TRP A 67 1.30 -29.23 18.82
C TRP A 67 1.18 -28.16 19.89
N ARG A 68 1.82 -28.40 21.05
CA ARG A 68 1.81 -27.50 22.22
C ARG A 68 3.03 -26.59 22.31
N GLY A 69 3.95 -26.66 21.34
CA GLY A 69 5.11 -25.76 21.23
C GLY A 69 6.33 -26.18 22.05
N PHE A 70 6.14 -26.70 23.25
CA PHE A 70 7.22 -27.03 24.19
C PHE A 70 7.41 -28.55 24.37
N SER A 71 6.51 -29.37 23.82
CA SER A 71 6.64 -30.84 23.78
C SER A 71 7.10 -31.30 22.40
N PRO A 72 7.96 -32.32 22.32
CA PRO A 72 8.28 -32.96 21.03
C PRO A 72 7.09 -33.77 20.49
N ASP A 73 6.11 -34.09 21.35
CA ASP A 73 4.96 -34.92 21.00
C ASP A 73 3.87 -34.06 20.33
N TYR A 74 3.38 -34.53 19.21
CA TYR A 74 2.23 -33.98 18.52
C TYR A 74 1.49 -35.05 17.74
N ASN A 75 0.19 -34.87 17.56
CA ASN A 75 -0.63 -35.70 16.69
C ASN A 75 -1.02 -34.89 15.44
N PHE A 76 -1.09 -35.56 14.30
CA PHE A 76 -1.61 -34.97 13.09
C PHE A 76 -3.14 -34.99 13.14
N VAL A 77 -3.77 -33.79 13.19
CA VAL A 77 -5.23 -33.61 13.28
C VAL A 77 -5.85 -33.12 11.95
N GLY A 78 -5.04 -33.00 10.90
CA GLY A 78 -5.53 -32.55 9.60
C GLY A 78 -6.16 -31.17 9.64
N PHE A 79 -7.38 -31.04 9.15
CA PHE A 79 -8.09 -29.76 9.08
C PHE A 79 -8.93 -29.41 10.32
N ASP A 80 -8.86 -30.17 11.40
CA ASP A 80 -9.70 -29.95 12.60
C ASP A 80 -9.46 -28.59 13.23
N ASN A 81 -8.23 -28.07 13.25
CA ASN A 81 -7.92 -26.73 13.74
C ASN A 81 -8.62 -25.64 12.90
N PHE A 82 -8.69 -25.82 11.59
CA PHE A 82 -9.34 -24.87 10.69
C PHE A 82 -10.86 -24.92 10.84
N THR A 83 -11.47 -26.11 10.91
CA THR A 83 -12.92 -26.26 11.15
C THR A 83 -13.33 -25.71 12.50
N LYS A 84 -12.60 -26.02 13.56
CA LYS A 84 -12.81 -25.47 14.90
C LYS A 84 -12.72 -23.95 14.92
N MET A 85 -11.78 -23.35 14.19
CA MET A 85 -11.58 -21.91 14.08
C MET A 85 -12.83 -21.19 13.55
N PHE A 86 -13.44 -21.71 12.47
CA PHE A 86 -14.64 -21.12 11.88
C PHE A 86 -15.93 -21.38 12.70
N GLN A 87 -15.85 -22.18 13.76
CA GLN A 87 -16.89 -22.39 14.76
C GLN A 87 -16.65 -21.60 16.05
N ASP A 88 -15.48 -20.95 16.19
CA ASP A 88 -15.12 -20.12 17.35
C ASP A 88 -15.61 -18.68 17.15
N ASP A 89 -16.66 -18.30 17.87
CA ASP A 89 -17.23 -16.94 17.84
C ASP A 89 -16.19 -15.85 18.15
N VAL A 90 -15.21 -16.15 19.00
CA VAL A 90 -14.14 -15.18 19.33
C VAL A 90 -13.22 -14.97 18.13
N PHE A 91 -12.91 -16.03 17.38
CA PHE A 91 -12.15 -15.91 16.15
C PHE A 91 -12.94 -15.15 15.07
N LEU A 92 -14.23 -15.43 14.90
CA LEU A 92 -15.08 -14.74 13.94
C LEU A 92 -15.21 -13.23 14.27
N LYS A 93 -15.30 -12.87 15.55
CA LYS A 93 -15.21 -11.45 15.97
C LYS A 93 -13.86 -10.84 15.61
N ALA A 94 -12.75 -11.53 15.88
CA ALA A 94 -11.42 -11.06 15.51
C ALA A 94 -11.27 -10.88 13.98
N LEU A 95 -11.80 -11.81 13.18
CA LEU A 95 -11.81 -11.72 11.72
C LEU A 95 -12.61 -10.50 11.24
N ARG A 96 -13.80 -10.25 11.81
CA ARG A 96 -14.60 -9.06 11.54
C ARG A 96 -13.84 -7.77 11.89
N ASN A 97 -13.19 -7.74 13.04
CA ASN A 97 -12.44 -6.58 13.51
C ASN A 97 -11.27 -6.23 12.57
N VAL A 98 -10.49 -7.24 12.14
CA VAL A 98 -9.39 -6.98 11.19
C VAL A 98 -9.91 -6.58 9.81
N ALA A 99 -11.05 -7.10 9.37
CA ALA A 99 -11.70 -6.65 8.12
C ALA A 99 -12.14 -5.17 8.21
N LEU A 100 -12.70 -4.74 9.36
CA LEU A 100 -13.02 -3.34 9.60
C LEU A 100 -11.77 -2.47 9.58
N LEU A 101 -10.70 -2.89 10.27
CA LEU A 101 -9.42 -2.16 10.26
C LEU A 101 -8.86 -2.04 8.83
N ALA A 102 -8.85 -3.13 8.05
CA ALA A 102 -8.32 -3.16 6.70
C ALA A 102 -9.07 -2.25 5.71
N VAL A 103 -10.34 -1.97 5.97
CA VAL A 103 -11.15 -1.08 5.13
C VAL A 103 -11.10 0.36 5.63
N PHE A 104 -11.42 0.60 6.91
CA PHE A 104 -11.60 1.96 7.44
C PHE A 104 -10.28 2.69 7.68
N VAL A 105 -9.24 2.00 8.19
CA VAL A 105 -7.96 2.66 8.47
C VAL A 105 -7.32 3.19 7.18
N PRO A 106 -7.16 2.41 6.09
CA PRO A 106 -6.63 2.94 4.85
C PRO A 106 -7.51 4.04 4.24
N LEU A 107 -8.83 3.84 4.21
CA LEU A 107 -9.75 4.80 3.62
C LEU A 107 -9.62 6.18 4.28
N VAL A 108 -9.70 6.23 5.61
CA VAL A 108 -9.65 7.50 6.35
C VAL A 108 -8.24 8.09 6.33
N THR A 109 -7.20 7.27 6.58
CA THR A 109 -5.81 7.75 6.57
C THR A 109 -5.43 8.36 5.23
N LEU A 110 -5.71 7.67 4.12
CA LEU A 110 -5.31 8.16 2.80
C LEU A 110 -6.14 9.35 2.35
N THR A 111 -7.41 9.43 2.74
CA THR A 111 -8.25 10.62 2.50
C THR A 111 -7.69 11.84 3.22
N LEU A 112 -7.37 11.70 4.51
CA LEU A 112 -6.75 12.77 5.30
C LEU A 112 -5.36 13.12 4.79
N ALA A 113 -4.54 12.14 4.48
CA ALA A 113 -3.21 12.32 3.93
C ALA A 113 -3.23 13.06 2.59
N LEU A 114 -4.17 12.72 1.70
CA LEU A 114 -4.37 13.43 0.43
C LEU A 114 -4.82 14.87 0.67
N ALA A 115 -5.75 15.11 1.59
CA ALA A 115 -6.20 16.45 1.94
C ALA A 115 -5.03 17.32 2.46
N VAL A 116 -4.21 16.78 3.36
CA VAL A 116 -3.00 17.45 3.87
C VAL A 116 -2.00 17.69 2.75
N ALA A 117 -1.73 16.69 1.89
CA ALA A 117 -0.80 16.82 0.78
C ALA A 117 -1.23 17.91 -0.22
N VAL A 118 -2.51 17.93 -0.60
CA VAL A 118 -3.10 18.96 -1.48
C VAL A 118 -3.03 20.33 -0.83
N ALA A 119 -3.39 20.45 0.45
CA ALA A 119 -3.31 21.72 1.19
C ALA A 119 -1.88 22.27 1.19
N ILE A 120 -0.88 21.43 1.42
CA ILE A 120 0.53 21.82 1.47
C ILE A 120 1.09 22.16 0.07
N THR A 121 0.69 21.43 -0.98
CA THR A 121 1.29 21.56 -2.32
C THR A 121 0.56 22.55 -3.23
N LEU A 122 -0.76 22.61 -3.16
CA LEU A 122 -1.63 23.42 -4.03
C LEU A 122 -2.34 24.55 -3.28
N GLY A 123 -2.12 24.66 -1.98
CA GLY A 123 -2.81 25.60 -1.09
C GLY A 123 -2.38 27.07 -1.19
N GLY A 124 -1.37 27.38 -2.02
CA GLY A 124 -0.85 28.74 -2.21
C GLY A 124 -1.83 29.70 -2.92
N PRO A 125 -1.37 30.92 -3.25
CA PRO A 125 -2.20 31.95 -3.90
C PRO A 125 -2.88 31.46 -5.16
N SER A 126 -4.11 31.89 -5.40
CA SER A 126 -4.90 31.53 -6.59
C SER A 126 -4.39 32.18 -7.88
N LYS A 127 -3.60 33.28 -7.79
CA LYS A 127 -3.00 34.00 -8.91
C LYS A 127 -1.49 33.73 -8.97
N GLY A 128 -0.94 33.61 -10.18
CA GLY A 128 0.47 33.34 -10.44
C GLY A 128 0.80 31.84 -10.47
N PRO A 129 2.09 31.44 -10.49
CA PRO A 129 2.53 30.06 -10.57
C PRO A 129 1.93 29.21 -9.45
N VAL A 130 1.72 27.90 -9.73
CA VAL A 130 1.22 26.95 -8.72
C VAL A 130 2.26 26.79 -7.62
N ARG A 131 1.93 27.22 -6.42
CA ARG A 131 2.82 27.16 -5.26
C ARG A 131 2.07 26.58 -4.07
N GLY A 132 2.80 25.91 -3.19
CA GLY A 132 2.32 25.46 -1.88
C GLY A 132 2.11 26.62 -0.89
N ILE A 133 1.58 26.28 0.27
CA ILE A 133 1.43 27.24 1.38
C ILE A 133 2.79 27.72 1.90
N ARG A 134 2.84 28.93 2.49
CA ARG A 134 4.03 29.41 3.22
C ARG A 134 4.27 28.52 4.45
N GLY A 135 5.52 28.12 4.67
CA GLY A 135 5.84 27.21 5.78
C GLY A 135 5.53 25.73 5.50
N ALA A 136 5.33 25.31 4.23
CA ALA A 136 5.06 23.94 3.84
C ALA A 136 5.99 22.91 4.48
N SER A 137 7.27 23.25 4.71
CA SER A 137 8.25 22.37 5.37
C SER A 137 7.91 22.12 6.84
N PHE A 138 7.47 23.15 7.55
CA PHE A 138 7.04 23.02 8.95
C PHE A 138 5.83 22.10 9.10
N TYR A 139 4.78 22.33 8.30
CA TYR A 139 3.59 21.45 8.34
C TYR A 139 3.93 20.00 8.00
N ARG A 140 4.87 19.79 7.07
CA ARG A 140 5.35 18.45 6.71
C ARG A 140 6.04 17.75 7.88
N ILE A 141 6.94 18.47 8.58
CA ILE A 141 7.67 17.94 9.74
C ILE A 141 6.69 17.60 10.88
N VAL A 142 5.78 18.52 11.21
CA VAL A 142 4.79 18.35 12.29
C VAL A 142 3.85 17.17 11.97
N SER A 143 3.36 17.07 10.75
CA SER A 143 2.48 15.95 10.36
C SER A 143 3.21 14.61 10.35
N PHE A 144 4.50 14.58 10.02
CA PHE A 144 5.31 13.36 9.96
C PHE A 144 5.78 12.89 11.34
N PHE A 145 5.86 13.78 12.33
CA PHE A 145 6.41 13.49 13.65
C PHE A 145 5.79 12.26 14.33
N PRO A 146 4.46 12.05 14.34
CA PRO A 146 3.86 10.87 14.98
C PRO A 146 4.38 9.54 14.42
N TYR A 147 4.67 9.48 13.13
CA TYR A 147 5.17 8.27 12.46
C TYR A 147 6.58 7.87 12.92
N VAL A 148 7.40 8.84 13.35
CA VAL A 148 8.78 8.57 13.81
C VAL A 148 8.80 7.85 15.16
N VAL A 149 7.75 8.01 15.96
CA VAL A 149 7.64 7.37 17.26
C VAL A 149 7.29 5.88 17.08
N PRO A 150 8.01 4.94 17.75
CA PRO A 150 7.66 3.52 17.66
C PRO A 150 6.20 3.26 18.04
N ALA A 151 5.51 2.42 17.25
CA ALA A 151 4.08 2.15 17.39
C ALA A 151 3.67 1.70 18.81
N ILE A 152 4.51 0.91 19.47
CA ILE A 152 4.27 0.47 20.86
C ILE A 152 4.21 1.67 21.82
N ILE A 153 5.11 2.63 21.67
CA ILE A 153 5.16 3.84 22.51
C ILE A 153 3.95 4.72 22.23
N VAL A 154 3.58 4.89 20.97
CA VAL A 154 2.35 5.60 20.57
C VAL A 154 1.13 4.96 21.24
N GLY A 155 1.01 3.63 21.17
CA GLY A 155 -0.09 2.90 21.81
C GLY A 155 -0.15 3.12 23.32
N LEU A 156 1.00 3.02 24.01
CA LEU A 156 1.09 3.24 25.46
C LEU A 156 0.75 4.68 25.87
N ILE A 157 1.24 5.68 25.14
CA ILE A 157 0.91 7.09 25.39
C ILE A 157 -0.59 7.31 25.23
N TRP A 158 -1.20 6.81 24.16
CA TRP A 158 -2.64 6.98 23.93
C TRP A 158 -3.50 6.18 24.91
N ALA A 159 -3.03 5.02 25.39
CA ALA A 159 -3.69 4.31 26.49
C ALA A 159 -3.81 5.17 27.73
N GLN A 160 -2.74 5.91 28.09
CA GLN A 160 -2.75 6.86 29.19
C GLN A 160 -3.63 8.09 28.91
N MET A 161 -3.63 8.59 27.67
CA MET A 161 -4.50 9.71 27.28
C MET A 161 -5.99 9.39 27.34
N TYR A 162 -6.32 8.11 27.14
CA TYR A 162 -7.69 7.56 27.23
C TYR A 162 -8.06 7.02 28.61
N ASP A 163 -7.19 7.16 29.64
CA ASP A 163 -7.49 6.72 30.99
C ASP A 163 -8.73 7.44 31.54
N PRO A 164 -9.72 6.73 32.07
CA PRO A 164 -10.97 7.34 32.52
C PRO A 164 -10.81 8.31 33.69
N ASN A 165 -9.80 8.12 34.55
CA ASN A 165 -9.65 8.91 35.78
C ASN A 165 -8.61 10.05 35.64
N ALA A 166 -7.52 9.78 34.91
CA ALA A 166 -6.38 10.70 34.81
C ALA A 166 -6.04 11.06 33.34
N GLY A 167 -6.85 10.64 32.36
CA GLY A 167 -6.58 10.83 30.96
C GLY A 167 -6.73 12.30 30.52
N LEU A 168 -5.71 12.77 29.78
CA LEU A 168 -5.69 14.14 29.28
C LEU A 168 -6.92 14.46 28.40
N LEU A 169 -7.43 13.47 27.64
CA LEU A 169 -8.58 13.68 26.76
C LEU A 169 -9.84 14.02 27.56
N ASN A 170 -10.12 13.27 28.64
CA ASN A 170 -11.25 13.55 29.52
C ASN A 170 -11.09 14.91 30.19
N GLY A 171 -9.89 15.22 30.71
CA GLY A 171 -9.62 16.52 31.34
C GLY A 171 -9.83 17.72 30.40
N VAL A 172 -9.43 17.60 29.12
CA VAL A 172 -9.68 18.65 28.13
C VAL A 172 -11.16 18.78 27.82
N LEU A 173 -11.88 17.68 27.61
CA LEU A 173 -13.31 17.71 27.28
C LEU A 173 -14.15 18.26 28.42
N THR A 174 -13.87 17.86 29.68
CA THR A 174 -14.53 18.39 30.88
C THR A 174 -14.21 19.87 31.07
N GLY A 175 -12.95 20.27 30.85
CA GLY A 175 -12.55 21.67 30.89
C GLY A 175 -13.25 22.57 29.86
N LEU A 176 -13.77 21.97 28.74
CA LEU A 176 -14.62 22.62 27.76
C LEU A 176 -16.11 22.58 28.10
N GLY A 177 -16.49 22.09 29.31
CA GLY A 177 -17.88 22.00 29.76
C GLY A 177 -18.64 20.75 29.30
N LEU A 178 -17.92 19.73 28.84
CA LEU A 178 -18.50 18.44 28.44
C LEU A 178 -18.40 17.42 29.57
N ASP A 179 -19.10 17.67 30.70
CA ASP A 179 -19.02 16.91 31.96
C ASP A 179 -19.33 15.40 31.81
N ARG A 180 -20.05 15.01 30.76
CA ARG A 180 -20.34 13.60 30.46
C ARG A 180 -19.08 12.76 30.21
N PHE A 181 -17.93 13.40 29.97
CA PHE A 181 -16.66 12.72 29.72
C PHE A 181 -15.75 12.68 30.95
N ASP A 182 -16.20 13.12 32.11
CA ASP A 182 -15.39 13.21 33.34
C ASP A 182 -14.66 11.89 33.66
N THR A 183 -15.38 10.77 33.60
CA THR A 183 -14.80 9.41 33.83
C THR A 183 -15.07 8.47 32.66
N PHE A 184 -15.16 9.01 31.44
CA PHE A 184 -15.54 8.21 30.29
C PHE A 184 -14.42 7.23 29.88
N ALA A 185 -14.76 5.94 29.83
CA ALA A 185 -13.82 4.86 29.53
C ALA A 185 -13.75 4.57 28.01
N TRP A 186 -13.00 5.38 27.26
CA TRP A 186 -12.86 5.26 25.80
C TRP A 186 -12.55 3.86 25.31
N LEU A 187 -11.66 3.15 26.01
CA LEU A 187 -11.25 1.77 25.71
C LEU A 187 -12.06 0.73 26.46
N GLY A 188 -12.86 1.16 27.45
CA GLY A 188 -13.72 0.31 28.28
C GLY A 188 -15.13 0.12 27.72
N GLU A 189 -15.57 0.96 26.79
CA GLU A 189 -16.88 0.89 26.17
C GLU A 189 -16.81 0.21 24.80
N LYS A 190 -17.70 -0.78 24.56
CA LYS A 190 -17.75 -1.56 23.31
C LYS A 190 -17.88 -0.71 22.06
N ALA A 191 -18.64 0.39 22.14
CA ALA A 191 -18.92 1.26 21.00
C ALA A 191 -17.74 2.16 20.64
N THR A 192 -16.90 2.52 21.60
CA THR A 192 -15.82 3.50 21.43
C THR A 192 -14.42 2.90 21.35
N ALA A 193 -14.22 1.68 21.88
CA ALA A 193 -12.91 1.05 21.94
C ALA A 193 -12.26 0.89 20.55
N MET A 194 -12.97 0.32 19.58
CA MET A 194 -12.43 0.14 18.23
C MET A 194 -12.22 1.49 17.50
N PRO A 195 -13.16 2.44 17.47
CA PRO A 195 -12.92 3.79 16.96
C PRO A 195 -11.73 4.51 17.61
N ALA A 196 -11.54 4.38 18.93
CA ALA A 196 -10.40 4.98 19.62
C ALA A 196 -9.06 4.38 19.15
N VAL A 197 -8.99 3.06 19.00
CA VAL A 197 -7.81 2.39 18.44
C VAL A 197 -7.57 2.82 17.00
N MET A 198 -8.60 2.85 16.15
CA MET A 198 -8.50 3.31 14.76
C MET A 198 -7.97 4.73 14.68
N PHE A 199 -8.45 5.63 15.52
CA PHE A 199 -7.97 7.02 15.56
C PHE A 199 -6.47 7.10 15.81
N VAL A 200 -5.94 6.31 16.75
CA VAL A 200 -4.50 6.31 17.07
C VAL A 200 -3.66 5.79 15.91
N ILE A 201 -4.10 4.73 15.26
CA ILE A 201 -3.42 4.19 14.07
C ILE A 201 -3.41 5.23 12.94
N ILE A 202 -4.57 5.86 12.66
CA ILE A 202 -4.72 6.89 11.63
C ILE A 202 -3.81 8.09 11.96
N TRP A 203 -3.84 8.60 13.18
CA TRP A 203 -3.02 9.72 13.63
C TRP A 203 -1.53 9.43 13.48
N GLY A 204 -1.10 8.21 13.83
CA GLY A 204 0.30 7.80 13.70
C GLY A 204 0.78 7.70 12.25
N LEU A 205 -0.11 7.38 11.31
CA LEU A 205 0.27 7.05 9.93
C LEU A 205 -0.03 8.16 8.91
N VAL A 206 -0.99 9.05 9.19
CA VAL A 206 -1.45 10.07 8.22
C VAL A 206 -0.32 10.93 7.66
N GLY A 207 0.66 11.29 8.50
CA GLY A 207 1.78 12.15 8.08
C GLY A 207 2.72 11.47 7.09
N PHE A 208 3.01 10.18 7.27
CA PHE A 208 3.82 9.40 6.34
C PHE A 208 3.19 9.37 4.94
N TYR A 209 1.90 9.04 4.86
CA TYR A 209 1.19 8.99 3.59
C TYR A 209 0.98 10.38 2.98
N ALA A 210 0.87 11.42 3.80
CA ALA A 210 0.86 12.81 3.31
C ALA A 210 2.16 13.17 2.60
N VAL A 211 3.32 12.82 3.17
CA VAL A 211 4.64 13.05 2.53
C VAL A 211 4.76 12.24 1.23
N LEU A 212 4.30 10.99 1.21
CA LEU A 212 4.27 10.16 0.01
C LEU A 212 3.42 10.81 -1.10
N PHE A 213 2.23 11.28 -0.77
CA PHE A 213 1.36 11.96 -1.74
C PHE A 213 1.89 13.33 -2.17
N ILE A 214 2.57 14.09 -1.30
CA ILE A 214 3.29 15.32 -1.70
C ILE A 214 4.33 15.01 -2.78
N ALA A 215 5.08 13.92 -2.63
CA ALA A 215 6.06 13.51 -3.64
C ALA A 215 5.39 13.11 -4.97
N ALA A 216 4.30 12.36 -4.91
CA ALA A 216 3.52 11.97 -6.08
C ALA A 216 2.90 13.18 -6.81
N ILE A 217 2.30 14.13 -6.07
CA ILE A 217 1.69 15.36 -6.63
C ILE A 217 2.75 16.23 -7.32
N LYS A 218 3.95 16.32 -6.76
CA LYS A 218 5.06 17.09 -7.38
C LYS A 218 5.57 16.47 -8.69
N GLY A 219 5.32 15.19 -8.93
CA GLY A 219 5.62 14.52 -10.19
C GLY A 219 4.60 14.81 -11.31
N VAL A 220 3.46 15.43 -11.00
CA VAL A 220 2.45 15.82 -11.99
C VAL A 220 2.89 17.10 -12.68
N PRO A 221 2.84 17.18 -14.05
CA PRO A 221 3.21 18.39 -14.80
C PRO A 221 2.45 19.63 -14.32
N ALA A 222 3.16 20.73 -14.08
CA ALA A 222 2.58 21.97 -13.57
C ALA A 222 1.56 22.59 -14.53
N GLU A 223 1.75 22.38 -15.83
CA GLU A 223 0.90 22.89 -16.92
C GLU A 223 -0.57 22.41 -16.76
N LEU A 224 -0.78 21.19 -16.23
CA LEU A 224 -2.14 20.69 -15.98
C LEU A 224 -2.87 21.50 -14.90
N TYR A 225 -2.14 21.93 -13.88
CA TYR A 225 -2.70 22.78 -12.82
C TYR A 225 -2.92 24.22 -13.28
N GLU A 226 -2.04 24.74 -14.13
CA GLU A 226 -2.16 26.09 -14.71
C GLU A 226 -3.34 26.15 -15.66
N ALA A 227 -3.51 25.16 -16.56
CA ALA A 227 -4.68 25.06 -17.43
C ALA A 227 -5.99 25.02 -16.62
N ALA A 228 -6.06 24.18 -15.58
CA ALA A 228 -7.24 24.11 -14.72
C ALA A 228 -7.58 25.44 -14.03
N ARG A 229 -6.58 26.23 -13.67
CA ARG A 229 -6.79 27.57 -13.11
C ARG A 229 -7.33 28.57 -14.13
N ILE A 230 -6.84 28.52 -15.37
CA ILE A 230 -7.34 29.33 -16.49
C ILE A 230 -8.82 29.01 -16.73
N ASP A 231 -9.19 27.73 -16.67
CA ASP A 231 -10.57 27.24 -16.79
C ASP A 231 -11.45 27.52 -15.56
N GLY A 232 -10.92 28.22 -14.53
CA GLY A 232 -11.64 28.57 -13.32
C GLY A 232 -11.92 27.39 -12.36
N ALA A 233 -11.23 26.27 -12.53
CA ALA A 233 -11.41 25.10 -11.66
C ALA A 233 -10.95 25.41 -10.22
N GLY A 234 -11.86 25.24 -9.25
CA GLY A 234 -11.55 25.33 -7.82
C GLY A 234 -10.68 24.15 -7.35
N ARG A 235 -10.07 24.29 -6.16
CA ARG A 235 -9.14 23.29 -5.59
C ARG A 235 -9.71 21.88 -5.54
N LEU A 236 -10.96 21.73 -5.07
CA LEU A 236 -11.59 20.41 -4.97
C LEU A 236 -11.76 19.78 -6.35
N ARG A 237 -12.24 20.55 -7.34
CA ARG A 237 -12.38 20.07 -8.72
C ARG A 237 -11.02 19.67 -9.31
N THR A 238 -9.98 20.49 -9.11
CA THR A 238 -8.60 20.17 -9.53
C THR A 238 -8.08 18.91 -8.86
N THR A 239 -8.36 18.72 -7.56
CA THR A 239 -7.95 17.52 -6.83
C THR A 239 -8.62 16.27 -7.39
N VAL A 240 -9.93 16.28 -7.58
CA VAL A 240 -10.67 15.09 -8.03
C VAL A 240 -10.45 14.79 -9.51
N SER A 241 -10.38 15.83 -10.37
CA SER A 241 -10.32 15.63 -11.83
C SER A 241 -8.90 15.54 -12.40
N ILE A 242 -7.88 16.05 -11.69
CA ILE A 242 -6.48 16.07 -12.17
C ILE A 242 -5.57 15.34 -11.22
N THR A 243 -5.51 15.75 -9.95
CA THR A 243 -4.53 15.22 -9.00
C THR A 243 -4.77 13.73 -8.74
N LEU A 244 -5.97 13.37 -8.31
CA LEU A 244 -6.29 12.00 -7.93
C LEU A 244 -6.14 10.99 -9.08
N PRO A 245 -6.61 11.26 -10.32
CA PRO A 245 -6.32 10.39 -11.45
C PRO A 245 -4.83 10.29 -11.80
N ALA A 246 -4.09 11.40 -11.70
CA ALA A 246 -2.67 11.42 -12.03
C ALA A 246 -1.79 10.63 -11.04
N ILE A 247 -2.17 10.57 -9.76
CA ILE A 247 -1.43 9.83 -8.72
C ILE A 247 -2.11 8.51 -8.32
N ARG A 248 -3.06 8.03 -9.11
CA ARG A 248 -3.89 6.86 -8.81
C ARG A 248 -3.07 5.64 -8.40
N ASP A 249 -1.99 5.34 -9.12
CA ASP A 249 -1.13 4.19 -8.85
C ASP A 249 -0.46 4.31 -7.46
N SER A 250 -0.07 5.53 -7.07
CA SER A 250 0.47 5.80 -5.73
C SER A 250 -0.59 5.62 -4.64
N VAL A 251 -1.83 6.06 -4.88
CA VAL A 251 -2.96 5.88 -3.94
C VAL A 251 -3.28 4.40 -3.79
N GLN A 252 -3.36 3.65 -4.89
CA GLN A 252 -3.62 2.22 -4.86
C GLN A 252 -2.53 1.46 -4.09
N THR A 253 -1.27 1.73 -4.41
CA THR A 253 -0.13 1.11 -3.73
C THR A 253 -0.17 1.41 -2.24
N ALA A 254 -0.41 2.66 -1.87
CA ALA A 254 -0.57 3.07 -0.48
C ALA A 254 -1.74 2.34 0.21
N TYR A 255 -2.88 2.17 -0.48
CA TYR A 255 -4.04 1.46 0.07
C TYR A 255 -3.74 -0.01 0.35
N ILE A 256 -3.04 -0.70 -0.55
CA ILE A 256 -2.62 -2.10 -0.36
C ILE A 256 -1.67 -2.22 0.84
N TYR A 257 -0.60 -1.43 0.88
CA TYR A 257 0.37 -1.48 1.98
C TYR A 257 -0.25 -1.16 3.33
N LEU A 258 -1.06 -0.11 3.40
CA LEU A 258 -1.71 0.29 4.65
C LEU A 258 -2.78 -0.72 5.07
N GLY A 259 -3.52 -1.30 4.14
CA GLY A 259 -4.50 -2.33 4.43
C GLY A 259 -3.86 -3.61 4.97
N ILE A 260 -2.73 -4.04 4.39
CA ILE A 260 -1.94 -5.16 4.92
C ILE A 260 -1.44 -4.84 6.33
N ALA A 261 -0.91 -3.64 6.56
CA ALA A 261 -0.47 -3.21 7.89
C ALA A 261 -1.62 -3.14 8.90
N ALA A 262 -2.82 -2.76 8.45
CA ALA A 262 -4.02 -2.70 9.30
C ALA A 262 -4.56 -4.10 9.66
N LEU A 263 -4.40 -5.11 8.77
CA LEU A 263 -4.72 -6.50 9.09
C LEU A 263 -3.84 -7.04 10.22
N ASP A 264 -2.60 -6.55 10.34
CA ASP A 264 -1.65 -6.88 11.41
C ASP A 264 -1.43 -5.69 12.36
N ALA A 265 -2.51 -5.10 12.87
CA ALA A 265 -2.46 -3.99 13.82
C ALA A 265 -2.11 -4.44 15.27
N PHE A 266 -1.41 -5.57 15.43
CA PHE A 266 -1.10 -6.20 16.71
C PHE A 266 -0.48 -5.23 17.72
N VAL A 267 0.55 -4.49 17.31
CA VAL A 267 1.33 -3.65 18.23
C VAL A 267 0.49 -2.56 18.86
N TYR A 268 -0.34 -1.86 18.09
CA TYR A 268 -1.22 -0.82 18.61
C TYR A 268 -2.30 -1.41 19.53
N VAL A 269 -2.98 -2.48 19.09
CA VAL A 269 -4.04 -3.11 19.86
C VAL A 269 -3.50 -3.71 21.14
N GLN A 270 -2.36 -4.40 21.11
CA GLN A 270 -1.73 -5.00 22.27
C GLN A 270 -1.26 -3.96 23.30
N ALA A 271 -0.76 -2.82 22.85
CA ALA A 271 -0.31 -1.74 23.73
C ALA A 271 -1.48 -1.01 24.41
N MET A 272 -2.58 -0.80 23.68
CA MET A 272 -3.74 -0.03 24.16
C MET A 272 -4.77 -0.90 24.89
N VAL A 273 -5.02 -2.10 24.38
CA VAL A 273 -6.10 -2.99 24.85
C VAL A 273 -5.61 -4.45 24.84
N PRO A 274 -4.73 -4.84 25.78
CA PRO A 274 -4.04 -6.15 25.75
C PRO A 274 -4.97 -7.36 25.81
N ASN A 275 -6.21 -7.18 26.28
CA ASN A 275 -7.20 -8.26 26.39
C ASN A 275 -8.29 -8.24 25.30
N GLY A 276 -8.12 -7.48 24.23
CA GLY A 276 -9.09 -7.39 23.13
C GLY A 276 -10.32 -6.53 23.38
N GLY A 277 -10.33 -5.77 24.51
CA GLY A 277 -11.41 -4.86 24.87
C GLY A 277 -12.70 -5.53 25.37
N PRO A 278 -13.70 -4.72 25.71
CA PRO A 278 -14.99 -5.23 26.17
C PRO A 278 -15.64 -6.08 25.07
N ASP A 279 -16.06 -7.29 25.44
CA ASP A 279 -16.65 -8.27 24.51
C ASP A 279 -15.79 -8.56 23.27
N ASN A 280 -14.45 -8.54 23.37
CA ASN A 280 -13.52 -8.71 22.28
C ASN A 280 -13.70 -7.68 21.13
N SER A 281 -14.19 -6.47 21.43
CA SER A 281 -14.53 -5.45 20.44
C SER A 281 -13.33 -4.92 19.65
N THR A 282 -12.10 -5.05 20.19
CA THR A 282 -10.85 -4.65 19.54
C THR A 282 -9.94 -5.82 19.19
N LEU A 283 -10.33 -7.04 19.55
CA LEU A 283 -9.51 -8.23 19.35
C LEU A 283 -9.17 -8.42 17.87
N THR A 284 -7.88 -8.55 17.55
CA THR A 284 -7.40 -8.89 16.21
C THR A 284 -7.01 -10.37 16.13
N ILE A 285 -6.89 -10.91 14.91
CA ILE A 285 -6.43 -12.29 14.71
C ILE A 285 -5.02 -12.47 15.27
N SER A 286 -4.09 -11.53 15.05
CA SER A 286 -2.72 -11.56 15.56
C SER A 286 -2.69 -11.58 17.10
N GLN A 287 -3.56 -10.79 17.76
CA GLN A 287 -3.68 -10.78 19.22
C GLN A 287 -4.27 -12.10 19.73
N ARG A 288 -5.30 -12.64 19.07
CA ARG A 288 -5.89 -13.93 19.39
C ARG A 288 -4.86 -15.06 19.28
N LEU A 289 -4.12 -15.09 18.16
CA LEU A 289 -3.03 -16.03 17.90
C LEU A 289 -2.00 -15.98 19.03
N PHE A 290 -1.54 -14.80 19.40
CA PHE A 290 -0.58 -14.61 20.49
C PHE A 290 -1.11 -15.19 21.81
N ASN A 291 -2.34 -14.87 22.19
CA ASN A 291 -2.96 -15.38 23.42
C ASN A 291 -3.14 -16.90 23.40
N VAL A 292 -3.53 -17.47 22.25
CA VAL A 292 -3.71 -18.93 22.10
C VAL A 292 -2.37 -19.66 22.14
N ALA A 293 -1.35 -19.13 21.48
CA ALA A 293 -0.01 -19.72 21.49
C ALA A 293 0.61 -19.67 22.89
N PHE A 294 0.75 -18.49 23.46
CA PHE A 294 1.58 -18.26 24.64
C PHE A 294 0.83 -18.41 25.97
N ALA A 295 -0.45 -18.01 26.05
CA ALA A 295 -1.23 -18.17 27.29
C ALA A 295 -1.89 -19.55 27.39
N LYS A 296 -2.36 -20.12 26.26
CA LYS A 296 -3.04 -21.43 26.24
C LYS A 296 -2.16 -22.59 25.79
N GLN A 297 -0.93 -22.33 25.33
CA GLN A 297 0.02 -23.33 24.82
C GLN A 297 -0.56 -24.22 23.71
N GLN A 298 -1.37 -23.64 22.83
CA GLN A 298 -1.99 -24.33 21.69
C GLN A 298 -1.35 -23.83 20.38
N PHE A 299 -0.07 -24.13 20.18
CA PHE A 299 0.71 -23.61 19.04
C PHE A 299 0.19 -24.10 17.70
N GLY A 300 -0.24 -25.35 17.58
CA GLY A 300 -0.84 -25.86 16.34
C GLY A 300 -2.06 -25.06 15.92
N TYR A 301 -3.00 -24.83 16.85
CA TYR A 301 -4.19 -24.02 16.59
C TYR A 301 -3.86 -22.54 16.33
N ALA A 302 -2.91 -21.96 17.05
CA ALA A 302 -2.44 -20.60 16.80
C ALA A 302 -1.79 -20.45 15.44
N THR A 303 -0.96 -21.44 15.02
CA THR A 303 -0.32 -21.43 13.70
C THR A 303 -1.35 -21.54 12.57
N ALA A 304 -2.43 -22.33 12.76
CA ALA A 304 -3.54 -22.37 11.81
C ALA A 304 -4.21 -20.97 11.67
N MET A 305 -4.36 -20.19 12.76
CA MET A 305 -4.83 -18.79 12.69
C MET A 305 -3.89 -17.91 11.87
N GLY A 306 -2.57 -18.08 12.02
CA GLY A 306 -1.56 -17.38 11.23
C GLY A 306 -1.66 -17.68 9.72
N VAL A 307 -1.88 -18.95 9.36
CA VAL A 307 -2.12 -19.37 7.97
C VAL A 307 -3.38 -18.71 7.41
N VAL A 308 -4.48 -18.69 8.17
CA VAL A 308 -5.72 -18.03 7.74
C VAL A 308 -5.52 -16.52 7.61
N LEU A 309 -4.81 -15.87 8.52
CA LEU A 309 -4.49 -14.44 8.40
C LEU A 309 -3.70 -14.14 7.13
N ALA A 310 -2.71 -14.97 6.78
CA ALA A 310 -1.97 -14.83 5.53
C ALA A 310 -2.88 -14.97 4.29
N VAL A 311 -3.79 -15.95 4.29
CA VAL A 311 -4.78 -16.11 3.22
C VAL A 311 -5.70 -14.89 3.13
N VAL A 312 -6.21 -14.38 4.26
CA VAL A 312 -7.03 -13.16 4.30
C VAL A 312 -6.28 -11.96 3.74
N THR A 313 -5.00 -11.83 4.07
CA THR A 313 -4.14 -10.76 3.54
C THR A 313 -3.94 -10.86 2.02
N LEU A 314 -3.70 -12.07 1.50
CA LEU A 314 -3.60 -12.30 0.06
C LEU A 314 -4.93 -12.02 -0.67
N VAL A 315 -6.05 -12.45 -0.11
CA VAL A 315 -7.39 -12.17 -0.66
C VAL A 315 -7.67 -10.67 -0.66
N PHE A 316 -7.35 -9.96 0.42
CA PHE A 316 -7.48 -8.50 0.48
C PHE A 316 -6.65 -7.82 -0.62
N ALA A 317 -5.38 -8.17 -0.76
CA ALA A 317 -4.52 -7.61 -1.80
C ALA A 317 -5.06 -7.91 -3.21
N ALA A 318 -5.50 -9.16 -3.46
CA ALA A 318 -6.08 -9.56 -4.73
C ALA A 318 -7.36 -8.78 -5.05
N LEU A 319 -8.24 -8.57 -4.06
CA LEU A 319 -9.46 -7.78 -4.23
C LEU A 319 -9.16 -6.32 -4.59
N VAL A 320 -8.19 -5.69 -3.93
CA VAL A 320 -7.79 -4.31 -4.24
C VAL A 320 -7.22 -4.22 -5.66
N PHE A 321 -6.38 -5.17 -6.09
CA PHE A 321 -5.89 -5.24 -7.47
C PHE A 321 -7.02 -5.44 -8.48
N LEU A 322 -7.97 -6.33 -8.19
CA LEU A 322 -9.12 -6.60 -9.06
C LEU A 322 -9.98 -5.34 -9.23
N VAL A 323 -10.33 -4.67 -8.13
CA VAL A 323 -11.11 -3.41 -8.16
C VAL A 323 -10.39 -2.37 -9.01
N ASN A 324 -9.07 -2.21 -8.85
CA ASN A 324 -8.31 -1.26 -9.66
C ASN A 324 -8.33 -1.61 -11.15
N ARG A 325 -8.19 -2.88 -11.49
CA ARG A 325 -8.25 -3.33 -12.89
C ARG A 325 -9.63 -3.07 -13.50
N LEU A 326 -10.71 -3.33 -12.77
CA LEU A 326 -12.08 -3.12 -13.23
C LEU A 326 -12.45 -1.64 -13.37
N THR A 327 -11.83 -0.77 -12.55
CA THR A 327 -12.08 0.69 -12.60
C THR A 327 -11.17 1.43 -13.60
N GLY A 328 -10.52 0.73 -14.55
CA GLY A 328 -9.78 1.35 -15.67
C GLY A 328 -8.30 1.66 -15.41
N GLY A 329 -7.66 1.04 -14.39
CA GLY A 329 -6.22 1.23 -14.12
C GLY A 329 -5.26 0.60 -15.13
N GLY A 330 -5.75 -0.12 -16.15
CA GLY A 330 -4.92 -0.83 -17.13
C GLY A 330 -4.63 -0.08 -18.44
N GLU A 331 -5.24 1.09 -18.67
CA GLU A 331 -5.10 1.79 -19.97
C GLU A 331 -3.78 2.56 -20.14
N GLY A 332 -3.04 2.82 -19.06
CA GLY A 332 -1.76 3.54 -19.12
C GLY A 332 -0.60 2.73 -19.70
N GLU A 333 -0.61 1.41 -19.57
CA GLU A 333 0.49 0.56 -20.04
C GLU A 333 0.41 0.24 -21.54
N SER A 334 -0.78 0.17 -22.11
CA SER A 334 -0.96 -0.12 -23.55
C SER A 334 -0.55 1.05 -24.45
N ARG A 335 -0.71 2.29 -23.98
CA ARG A 335 -0.27 3.50 -24.72
C ARG A 335 1.24 3.74 -24.71
N ARG A 336 1.98 3.24 -23.73
CA ARG A 336 3.44 3.31 -23.70
C ARG A 336 4.14 2.27 -24.57
N ARG A 337 3.45 1.23 -25.04
CA ARG A 337 4.01 0.16 -25.88
C ARG A 337 3.76 0.33 -27.38
N ALA A 338 3.19 1.42 -27.83
CA ALA A 338 3.10 1.74 -29.26
C ALA A 338 4.37 2.52 -29.70
N PRO A 339 5.42 1.85 -30.19
CA PRO A 339 6.53 2.56 -30.83
C PRO A 339 6.04 3.00 -32.20
N GLY A 340 6.23 4.29 -32.48
CA GLY A 340 5.99 5.00 -33.73
C GLY A 340 6.03 4.21 -35.03
N SER A 341 4.91 3.57 -35.41
CA SER A 341 4.72 3.05 -36.77
C SER A 341 4.15 4.10 -37.72
N GLY A 342 3.83 5.31 -37.22
CA GLY A 342 3.28 6.41 -38.03
C GLY A 342 4.32 7.28 -38.73
N ALA A 343 5.53 7.37 -38.21
CA ALA A 343 6.55 8.26 -38.78
C ALA A 343 7.29 7.71 -40.02
N ARG A 344 7.16 6.43 -40.31
CA ARG A 344 7.79 5.82 -41.51
C ARG A 344 6.92 5.84 -42.76
N ARG A 345 5.60 6.06 -42.63
CA ARG A 345 4.72 6.18 -43.83
C ARG A 345 4.71 7.59 -44.44
N ALA A 346 4.88 8.63 -43.67
CA ALA A 346 4.91 10.00 -44.17
C ALA A 346 6.20 10.36 -44.95
N ALA A 347 7.31 9.65 -44.73
CA ALA A 347 8.56 9.87 -45.44
C ALA A 347 8.64 9.11 -46.79
N ALA A 348 7.70 8.23 -47.11
CA ALA A 348 7.67 7.47 -48.35
C ALA A 348 6.76 8.10 -49.43
N GLU A 349 5.87 9.02 -49.07
CA GLU A 349 4.94 9.66 -50.03
C GLU A 349 5.32 11.11 -50.40
N GLY A 350 6.38 11.67 -49.82
CA GLY A 350 6.86 13.05 -50.13
C GLY A 350 7.99 13.13 -51.13
N GLY A 351 8.30 12.07 -51.88
CA GLY A 351 9.44 12.01 -52.83
C GLY A 351 9.08 11.83 -54.31
N ALA A 352 7.86 12.17 -54.72
CA ALA A 352 7.49 12.17 -56.11
C ALA A 352 6.66 13.43 -56.43
N GLY A 353 7.35 14.51 -56.85
CA GLY A 353 6.76 15.76 -57.32
C GLY A 353 7.86 16.70 -57.74
#